data_10fa939557280c520fff3fc73907674a
#
_entry.id   10fa939557280c520fff3fc73907674a
#
_cell.length_a   1.000
_cell.length_b   1.000
_cell.length_c   1.000
_cell.angle_alpha   90.00
_cell.angle_beta   90.00
_cell.angle_gamma   90.00
#
_symmetry.space_group_name_H-M   'P 1'
#
loop_
_entity.id
_entity.type
_entity.pdbx_description
1 polymer ?
#
loop_
_entity_poly.entity_id
_entity_poly.type
_entity_poly.pdbx_seq_one_letter_code
_entity_poly.pdbx_strand_id
1 'polypeptide(L)'
;MSFRINPGKWAVATLGATIFVAACASNPAADEKIAVAKESVTRAEQSGAPQAAPTELASARDKLAQAEKANASHTQPLATNLAEQANVDAQVAEATALQQRSHKAAADFDASMQTLQQESQRNTDTQSQPQPQTQP
;
A
#
# COMPACT_ATOMS: atom_id res chain seq x y z
N MET A 1 -0.85 70.16 41.19
CA MET A 1 -0.96 70.04 39.72
C MET A 1 -2.05 69.03 39.41
N SER A 2 -3.24 69.52 39.08
CA SER A 2 -4.42 68.65 38.84
C SER A 2 -4.53 68.40 37.36
N PHE A 3 -4.41 67.13 36.97
CA PHE A 3 -4.58 66.72 35.58
C PHE A 3 -6.06 66.35 35.36
N ARG A 4 -6.77 67.24 34.71
CA ARG A 4 -8.16 67.02 34.30
C ARG A 4 -8.16 66.16 33.01
N ILE A 5 -8.61 64.91 33.13
CA ILE A 5 -8.93 64.05 32.00
C ILE A 5 -10.32 64.36 31.48
N ASN A 6 -10.38 64.82 30.24
CA ASN A 6 -11.63 65.18 29.55
C ASN A 6 -12.18 63.91 28.88
N PRO A 7 -13.44 63.49 29.17
CA PRO A 7 -14.06 62.35 28.53
C PRO A 7 -14.71 62.80 27.20
N GLY A 8 -13.90 62.92 26.17
CA GLY A 8 -14.39 63.18 24.82
C GLY A 8 -14.64 61.88 24.07
N LYS A 9 -15.85 61.51 23.96
CA LYS A 9 -16.54 60.77 22.87
C LYS A 9 -15.62 60.24 21.75
N TRP A 10 -15.19 58.98 21.85
CA TRP A 10 -14.79 58.18 20.70
C TRP A 10 -15.54 56.86 20.79
N ALA A 11 -16.77 56.86 20.27
CA ALA A 11 -17.50 55.64 19.98
C ALA A 11 -16.92 55.08 18.64
N VAL A 12 -15.88 54.29 18.74
CA VAL A 12 -15.44 53.45 17.63
C VAL A 12 -16.23 52.14 17.72
N ALA A 13 -17.33 52.12 16.96
CA ALA A 13 -18.05 50.87 16.71
C ALA A 13 -17.19 49.98 15.82
N THR A 14 -16.34 49.15 16.41
CA THR A 14 -15.69 48.04 15.69
C THR A 14 -16.72 46.95 15.51
N LEU A 15 -17.33 46.97 14.33
CA LEU A 15 -18.15 45.88 13.81
C LEU A 15 -17.19 44.70 13.54
N GLY A 16 -16.95 43.88 14.56
CA GLY A 16 -16.17 42.65 14.44
C GLY A 16 -16.91 41.68 13.56
N ALA A 17 -16.49 41.61 12.27
CA ALA A 17 -16.86 40.53 11.38
C ALA A 17 -16.18 39.23 11.89
N THR A 18 -16.89 38.50 12.75
CA THR A 18 -16.52 37.12 13.10
C THR A 18 -16.72 36.27 11.87
N ILE A 19 -15.64 36.07 11.14
CA ILE A 19 -15.54 35.02 10.10
C ILE A 19 -15.64 33.70 10.83
N PHE A 20 -16.84 33.10 10.85
CA PHE A 20 -17.00 31.70 11.21
C PHE A 20 -16.32 30.88 10.09
N VAL A 21 -15.06 30.55 10.28
CA VAL A 21 -14.45 29.45 9.59
C VAL A 21 -15.17 28.21 10.08
N ALA A 22 -16.16 27.75 9.31
CA ALA A 22 -16.72 26.43 9.46
C ALA A 22 -15.57 25.46 9.16
N ALA A 23 -14.79 25.12 10.19
CA ALA A 23 -13.88 24.00 10.14
C ALA A 23 -14.78 22.80 9.84
N CYS A 24 -14.74 22.31 8.59
CA CYS A 24 -15.23 20.98 8.28
C CYS A 24 -14.57 20.05 9.29
N ALA A 25 -15.34 19.54 10.24
CA ALA A 25 -14.87 18.58 11.21
C ALA A 25 -14.69 17.24 10.48
N SER A 26 -13.64 17.15 9.67
CA SER A 26 -13.11 15.87 9.25
C SER A 26 -12.62 15.17 10.52
N ASN A 27 -13.06 13.95 10.74
CA ASN A 27 -12.55 13.17 11.85
C ASN A 27 -11.16 12.65 11.44
N PRO A 28 -10.06 13.16 12.02
CA PRO A 28 -8.72 12.80 11.61
C PRO A 28 -8.45 11.29 11.69
N ALA A 29 -9.16 10.58 12.56
CA ALA A 29 -9.01 9.14 12.72
C ALA A 29 -9.50 8.33 11.51
N ALA A 30 -10.60 8.71 10.87
CA ALA A 30 -11.08 8.03 9.68
C ALA A 30 -10.22 8.36 8.46
N ASP A 31 -9.79 9.62 8.31
CA ASP A 31 -8.90 10.04 7.25
C ASP A 31 -7.55 9.29 7.31
N GLU A 32 -6.99 9.12 8.51
CA GLU A 32 -5.76 8.35 8.73
C GLU A 32 -5.93 6.88 8.34
N LYS A 33 -7.02 6.23 8.75
CA LYS A 33 -7.28 4.82 8.40
C LYS A 33 -7.47 4.62 6.91
N ILE A 34 -8.16 5.53 6.23
CA ILE A 34 -8.32 5.52 4.77
C ILE A 34 -6.96 5.70 4.09
N ALA A 35 -6.11 6.60 4.56
CA ALA A 35 -4.78 6.79 4.01
C ALA A 35 -3.91 5.54 4.15
N VAL A 36 -3.94 4.88 5.32
CA VAL A 36 -3.24 3.59 5.54
C VAL A 36 -3.77 2.50 4.62
N ALA A 37 -5.09 2.39 4.45
CA ALA A 37 -5.70 1.41 3.54
C ALA A 37 -5.29 1.65 2.08
N LYS A 38 -5.27 2.90 1.62
CA LYS A 38 -4.78 3.28 0.28
C LYS A 38 -3.34 2.84 0.05
N GLU A 39 -2.47 3.11 1.01
CA GLU A 39 -1.08 2.71 0.94
C GLU A 39 -0.94 1.19 0.86
N SER A 40 -1.71 0.44 1.66
CA SER A 40 -1.68 -1.01 1.64
C SER A 40 -2.19 -1.60 0.32
N VAL A 41 -3.26 -1.04 -0.27
CA VAL A 41 -3.75 -1.42 -1.60
C VAL A 41 -2.67 -1.17 -2.66
N THR A 42 -2.03 0.00 -2.62
CA THR A 42 -0.94 0.33 -3.55
C THR A 42 0.23 -0.65 -3.44
N ARG A 43 0.65 -1.03 -2.23
CA ARG A 43 1.70 -2.03 -2.03
C ARG A 43 1.30 -3.40 -2.54
N ALA A 44 0.06 -3.83 -2.29
CA ALA A 44 -0.45 -5.09 -2.83
C ALA A 44 -0.38 -5.10 -4.37
N GLU A 45 -0.77 -4.01 -5.02
CA GLU A 45 -0.67 -3.86 -6.48
C GLU A 45 0.77 -4.00 -6.98
N GLN A 46 1.71 -3.33 -6.32
CA GLN A 46 3.13 -3.36 -6.67
C GLN A 46 3.79 -4.72 -6.39
N SER A 47 3.29 -5.47 -5.42
CA SER A 47 3.79 -6.80 -5.08
C SER A 47 3.40 -7.90 -6.09
N GLY A 48 2.49 -7.60 -7.02
CA GLY A 48 1.98 -8.55 -8.02
C GLY A 48 0.65 -9.21 -7.61
N ALA A 49 -0.06 -8.65 -6.61
CA ALA A 49 -1.36 -9.15 -6.20
C ALA A 49 -2.42 -9.18 -7.32
N PRO A 50 -2.41 -8.31 -8.35
CA PRO A 50 -3.35 -8.42 -9.47
C PRO A 50 -3.35 -9.78 -10.16
N GLN A 51 -2.22 -10.48 -10.19
CA GLN A 51 -2.06 -11.80 -10.78
C GLN A 51 -2.17 -12.93 -9.75
N ALA A 52 -1.69 -12.70 -8.54
CA ALA A 52 -1.55 -13.73 -7.51
C ALA A 52 -2.79 -13.86 -6.61
N ALA A 53 -3.46 -12.76 -6.31
CA ALA A 53 -4.56 -12.65 -5.36
C ALA A 53 -5.63 -11.63 -5.84
N PRO A 54 -6.21 -11.83 -7.05
CA PRO A 54 -7.11 -10.84 -7.64
C PRO A 54 -8.39 -10.64 -6.82
N THR A 55 -8.89 -11.66 -6.15
CA THR A 55 -10.12 -11.62 -5.36
C THR A 55 -9.95 -10.77 -4.11
N GLU A 56 -8.88 -10.98 -3.37
CA GLU A 56 -8.54 -10.26 -2.15
C GLU A 56 -8.26 -8.79 -2.47
N LEU A 57 -7.53 -8.53 -3.55
CA LEU A 57 -7.25 -7.16 -4.00
C LEU A 57 -8.53 -6.44 -4.44
N ALA A 58 -9.45 -7.12 -5.14
CA ALA A 58 -10.75 -6.54 -5.51
C ALA A 58 -11.57 -6.21 -4.25
N SER A 59 -11.64 -7.12 -3.28
CA SER A 59 -12.31 -6.88 -2.00
C SER A 59 -11.73 -5.67 -1.27
N ALA A 60 -10.40 -5.55 -1.23
CA ALA A 60 -9.71 -4.41 -0.60
C ALA A 60 -10.09 -3.07 -1.26
N ARG A 61 -10.08 -3.03 -2.59
CA ARG A 61 -10.47 -1.83 -3.36
C ARG A 61 -11.93 -1.44 -3.14
N ASP A 62 -12.84 -2.42 -3.15
CA ASP A 62 -14.26 -2.18 -2.94
C ASP A 62 -14.54 -1.62 -1.54
N LYS A 63 -13.92 -2.20 -0.51
CA LYS A 63 -14.05 -1.71 0.86
C LYS A 63 -13.44 -0.34 1.04
N LEU A 64 -12.31 -0.05 0.40
CA LEU A 64 -11.70 1.27 0.41
C LEU A 64 -12.61 2.32 -0.21
N ALA A 65 -13.21 2.03 -1.36
CA ALA A 65 -14.16 2.94 -2.02
C ALA A 65 -15.41 3.19 -1.14
N GLN A 66 -15.90 2.15 -0.46
CA GLN A 66 -17.00 2.29 0.50
C GLN A 66 -16.60 3.11 1.72
N ALA A 67 -15.37 2.95 2.23
CA ALA A 67 -14.84 3.75 3.34
C ALA A 67 -14.78 5.23 2.98
N GLU A 68 -14.28 5.57 1.79
CA GLU A 68 -14.23 6.94 1.28
C GLU A 68 -15.64 7.55 1.16
N LYS A 69 -16.60 6.78 0.64
CA LYS A 69 -18.00 7.21 0.53
C LYS A 69 -18.63 7.44 1.91
N ALA A 70 -18.39 6.54 2.87
CA ALA A 70 -18.88 6.66 4.24
C ALA A 70 -18.28 7.89 4.94
N ASN A 71 -16.99 8.16 4.71
CA ASN A 71 -16.31 9.34 5.22
C ASN A 71 -16.90 10.64 4.65
N ALA A 72 -17.10 10.70 3.33
CA ALA A 72 -17.76 11.82 2.68
C ALA A 72 -19.20 12.07 3.18
N SER A 73 -19.88 11.01 3.62
CA SER A 73 -21.22 11.06 4.21
C SER A 73 -21.19 11.29 5.74
N HIS A 74 -20.03 11.60 6.31
CA HIS A 74 -19.83 11.80 7.75
C HIS A 74 -20.24 10.62 8.63
N THR A 75 -20.26 9.38 8.07
CA THR A 75 -20.52 8.15 8.82
C THR A 75 -19.19 7.54 9.30
N GLN A 76 -18.56 8.24 10.24
CA GLN A 76 -17.18 7.99 10.68
C GLN A 76 -16.92 6.56 11.21
N PRO A 77 -17.78 5.95 12.05
CA PRO A 77 -17.55 4.59 12.53
C PRO A 77 -17.55 3.56 11.39
N LEU A 78 -18.41 3.75 10.38
CA LEU A 78 -18.46 2.88 9.21
C LEU A 78 -17.22 3.07 8.32
N ALA A 79 -16.83 4.33 8.10
CA ALA A 79 -15.62 4.64 7.32
C ALA A 79 -14.38 4.01 7.92
N THR A 80 -14.17 4.15 9.22
CA THR A 80 -13.03 3.56 9.94
C THR A 80 -13.02 2.03 9.83
N ASN A 81 -14.16 1.39 10.08
CA ASN A 81 -14.27 -0.07 10.02
C ASN A 81 -14.00 -0.62 8.62
N LEU A 82 -14.57 0.01 7.58
CA LEU A 82 -14.34 -0.38 6.19
C LEU A 82 -12.89 -0.17 5.75
N ALA A 83 -12.25 0.92 6.19
CA ALA A 83 -10.84 1.19 5.90
C ALA A 83 -9.93 0.15 6.57
N GLU A 84 -10.21 -0.23 7.82
CA GLU A 84 -9.46 -1.29 8.51
C GLU A 84 -9.60 -2.64 7.80
N GLN A 85 -10.81 -3.00 7.37
CA GLN A 85 -11.03 -4.22 6.59
C GLN A 85 -10.32 -4.17 5.24
N ALA A 86 -10.36 -3.04 4.52
CA ALA A 86 -9.65 -2.86 3.27
C ALA A 86 -8.14 -3.03 3.44
N ASN A 87 -7.59 -2.48 4.53
CA ASN A 87 -6.18 -2.63 4.87
C ASN A 87 -5.79 -4.10 5.10
N VAL A 88 -6.61 -4.86 5.84
CA VAL A 88 -6.36 -6.29 6.09
C VAL A 88 -6.44 -7.09 4.79
N ASP A 89 -7.47 -6.90 3.97
CA ASP A 89 -7.60 -7.60 2.69
C ASP A 89 -6.41 -7.30 1.75
N ALA A 90 -5.94 -6.05 1.71
CA ALA A 90 -4.77 -5.66 0.94
C ALA A 90 -3.49 -6.35 1.44
N GLN A 91 -3.29 -6.44 2.76
CA GLN A 91 -2.16 -7.17 3.34
C GLN A 91 -2.19 -8.67 3.01
N VAL A 92 -3.36 -9.29 3.03
CA VAL A 92 -3.53 -10.70 2.61
C VAL A 92 -3.17 -10.85 1.14
N ALA A 93 -3.64 -9.95 0.27
CA ALA A 93 -3.30 -9.96 -1.15
C ALA A 93 -1.78 -9.79 -1.38
N GLU A 94 -1.13 -8.87 -0.67
CA GLU A 94 0.32 -8.65 -0.71
C GLU A 94 1.08 -9.92 -0.27
N ALA A 95 0.72 -10.50 0.88
CA ALA A 95 1.36 -11.69 1.41
C ALA A 95 1.23 -12.88 0.45
N THR A 96 0.06 -13.08 -0.15
CA THR A 96 -0.17 -14.13 -1.16
C THR A 96 0.71 -13.93 -2.39
N ALA A 97 0.84 -12.69 -2.86
CA ALA A 97 1.70 -12.38 -4.00
C ALA A 97 3.17 -12.65 -3.70
N LEU A 98 3.65 -12.26 -2.54
CA LEU A 98 5.03 -12.52 -2.10
C LEU A 98 5.29 -14.01 -1.93
N GLN A 99 4.35 -14.77 -1.39
CA GLN A 99 4.45 -16.22 -1.26
C GLN A 99 4.56 -16.89 -2.62
N GLN A 100 3.70 -16.54 -3.58
CA GLN A 100 3.76 -17.09 -4.94
C GLN A 100 5.08 -16.78 -5.63
N ARG A 101 5.59 -15.55 -5.48
CA ARG A 101 6.90 -15.15 -6.01
C ARG A 101 8.04 -15.98 -5.41
N SER A 102 8.01 -16.23 -4.10
CA SER A 102 9.01 -17.06 -3.43
C SER A 102 8.98 -18.51 -3.90
N HIS A 103 7.79 -19.09 -4.05
CA HIS A 103 7.62 -20.43 -4.58
C HIS A 103 8.13 -20.55 -6.02
N LYS A 104 7.81 -19.55 -6.86
CA LYS A 104 8.33 -19.53 -8.23
C LYS A 104 9.85 -19.43 -8.26
N ALA A 105 10.44 -18.55 -7.46
CA ALA A 105 11.89 -18.40 -7.38
C ALA A 105 12.59 -19.68 -6.92
N ALA A 106 12.01 -20.41 -5.96
CA ALA A 106 12.52 -21.70 -5.52
C ALA A 106 12.45 -22.74 -6.65
N ALA A 107 11.33 -22.82 -7.36
CA ALA A 107 11.19 -23.75 -8.49
C ALA A 107 12.16 -23.43 -9.65
N ASP A 108 12.34 -22.14 -9.97
CA ASP A 108 13.29 -21.68 -11.00
C ASP A 108 14.75 -22.03 -10.61
N PHE A 109 15.07 -21.91 -9.30
CA PHE A 109 16.38 -22.30 -8.77
C PHE A 109 16.60 -23.82 -8.89
N ASP A 110 15.63 -24.63 -8.48
CA ASP A 110 15.72 -26.09 -8.59
C ASP A 110 15.88 -26.55 -10.04
N ALA A 111 15.14 -25.95 -10.97
CA ALA A 111 15.27 -26.22 -12.40
C ALA A 111 16.67 -25.86 -12.93
N SER A 112 17.22 -24.73 -12.49
CA SER A 112 18.58 -24.32 -12.86
C SER A 112 19.64 -25.28 -12.34
N MET A 113 19.49 -25.75 -11.09
CA MET A 113 20.40 -26.73 -10.50
C MET A 113 20.38 -28.07 -11.25
N GLN A 114 19.18 -28.53 -11.64
CA GLN A 114 19.06 -29.76 -12.45
C GLN A 114 19.74 -29.61 -13.81
N THR A 115 19.57 -28.47 -14.45
CA THR A 115 20.24 -28.18 -15.74
C THR A 115 21.75 -28.21 -15.61
N LEU A 116 22.30 -27.58 -14.57
CA LEU A 116 23.76 -27.58 -14.32
C LEU A 116 24.29 -28.99 -14.01
N GLN A 117 23.55 -29.82 -13.29
CA GLN A 117 23.92 -31.21 -13.01
C GLN A 117 23.96 -32.02 -14.30
N GLN A 118 22.96 -31.89 -15.18
CA GLN A 118 22.92 -32.57 -16.47
C GLN A 118 24.08 -32.15 -17.37
N GLU A 119 24.40 -30.85 -17.40
CA GLU A 119 25.53 -30.34 -18.19
C GLU A 119 26.88 -30.85 -17.67
N SER A 120 27.05 -30.88 -16.34
CA SER A 120 28.24 -31.45 -15.70
C SER A 120 28.43 -32.93 -16.06
N GLN A 121 27.36 -33.74 -16.03
CA GLN A 121 27.40 -35.14 -16.41
C GLN A 121 27.77 -35.29 -17.88
N ARG A 122 27.16 -34.54 -18.78
CA ARG A 122 27.46 -34.57 -20.22
C ARG A 122 28.91 -34.22 -20.51
N ASN A 123 29.48 -33.24 -19.83
CA ASN A 123 30.87 -32.84 -19.99
C ASN A 123 31.83 -33.93 -19.50
N THR A 124 31.50 -34.66 -18.42
CA THR A 124 32.27 -35.76 -17.89
C THR A 124 32.25 -36.94 -18.86
N ASP A 125 31.11 -37.26 -19.45
CA ASP A 125 30.98 -38.35 -20.43
C ASP A 125 31.75 -38.05 -21.73
N THR A 126 31.72 -36.80 -22.18
CA THR A 126 32.47 -36.35 -23.38
C THR A 126 33.98 -36.42 -23.15
N GLN A 127 34.44 -36.14 -21.94
CA GLN A 127 35.88 -36.19 -21.60
C GLN A 127 36.39 -37.62 -21.40
N SER A 128 35.48 -38.58 -21.12
CA SER A 128 35.80 -40.00 -20.96
C SER A 128 35.84 -40.76 -22.27
N GLN A 129 35.52 -40.16 -23.41
CA GLN A 129 35.58 -40.79 -24.72
C GLN A 129 37.04 -40.85 -25.18
N PRO A 130 37.63 -42.07 -25.46
CA PRO A 130 39.00 -42.20 -25.89
C PRO A 130 39.21 -41.43 -27.22
N GLN A 131 40.16 -40.51 -27.23
CA GLN A 131 40.59 -39.90 -28.50
C GLN A 131 41.09 -40.99 -29.47
N PRO A 132 40.65 -40.97 -30.74
CA PRO A 132 41.26 -41.84 -31.76
C PRO A 132 42.76 -41.52 -31.85
N GLN A 133 43.57 -42.47 -31.44
CA GLN A 133 45.03 -42.38 -31.67
C GLN A 133 45.28 -42.43 -33.17
N THR A 134 45.50 -41.24 -33.74
CA THR A 134 46.19 -41.21 -35.08
C THR A 134 47.62 -41.65 -34.88
N GLN A 135 47.89 -42.95 -35.14
CA GLN A 135 49.24 -43.46 -35.30
C GLN A 135 49.79 -43.00 -36.66
N PRO A 136 51.10 -42.65 -36.76
CA PRO A 136 51.75 -42.18 -37.94
C PRO A 136 51.97 -43.31 -38.97
#